data_5e820f4e26f6050b09aa50e84345c130
#
_entry.id   5e820f4e26f6050b09aa50e84345c130
#
_cell.length_a   1.000
_cell.length_b   1.000
_cell.length_c   1.000
_cell.angle_alpha   90.00
_cell.angle_beta   90.00
_cell.angle_gamma   90.00
#
_symmetry.space_group_name_H-M   'P 1'
#
loop_
_entity.id
_entity.type
_entity.pdbx_description
1 polymer ?
#
loop_
_entity_poly.entity_id
_entity_poly.type
_entity_poly.pdbx_seq_one_letter_code
_entity_poly.pdbx_strand_id
1 'polypeptide(L)'
;MDTISELRVSIDVGCYHHSVAVGLPNGTLLDQFELAHGQEGFDRFFERIDRLQQRHGGEVSVAMEGYNGWARPLDTLVRARGYRLFNINNLKLARFKEIFPAAAKTDRIDARKGLELFQLREHFPMARGVLQEIQAVPLENEKLKRLTHRRRALVDERSRVAARFQADLQAVCPGLLAITKESDNLWFLNLLSYGDDLHKLARVHEKTILKILGIGRKFGAIICAWQKNASASHDAEWVGPIIV
;
A
#
# COMPACT_ATOMS: atom_id res chain seq x y z
N MET A 1 31.93 2.19 -34.55
CA MET A 1 31.05 2.96 -33.63
C MET A 1 29.93 2.03 -33.26
N ASP A 2 29.99 1.49 -32.07
CA ASP A 2 28.91 0.64 -31.54
C ASP A 2 27.66 1.51 -31.42
N THR A 3 26.67 1.18 -32.22
CA THR A 3 25.36 1.87 -32.20
C THR A 3 24.79 1.68 -30.80
N ILE A 4 24.72 2.77 -30.03
CA ILE A 4 24.08 2.75 -28.71
C ILE A 4 22.61 2.42 -28.96
N SER A 5 22.20 1.22 -28.59
CA SER A 5 20.87 0.70 -28.89
C SER A 5 19.80 1.12 -27.89
N GLU A 6 20.20 1.67 -26.73
CA GLU A 6 19.27 1.96 -25.63
C GLU A 6 19.80 3.08 -24.72
N LEU A 7 18.92 3.99 -24.32
CA LEU A 7 19.13 4.95 -23.24
C LEU A 7 18.33 4.47 -22.01
N ARG A 8 18.99 4.25 -20.92
CA ARG A 8 18.39 3.72 -19.68
C ARG A 8 18.15 4.83 -18.67
N VAL A 9 16.93 4.89 -18.17
CA VAL A 9 16.51 5.85 -17.17
C VAL A 9 15.98 5.12 -15.96
N SER A 10 16.49 5.42 -14.78
CA SER A 10 15.96 4.93 -13.52
C SER A 10 15.41 6.08 -12.71
N ILE A 11 14.21 5.89 -12.15
CA ILE A 11 13.50 6.90 -11.37
C ILE A 11 13.17 6.31 -10.00
N ASP A 12 13.76 6.90 -8.96
CA ASP A 12 13.34 6.68 -7.58
C ASP A 12 12.21 7.66 -7.24
N VAL A 13 11.03 7.10 -6.92
CA VAL A 13 9.78 7.86 -6.86
C VAL A 13 9.52 8.38 -5.46
N GLY A 14 9.65 9.68 -5.27
CA GLY A 14 9.24 10.39 -4.06
C GLY A 14 7.86 11.06 -4.18
N CYS A 15 7.39 11.64 -3.08
CA CYS A 15 6.08 12.29 -3.00
C CYS A 15 6.03 13.61 -3.79
N TYR A 16 7.04 14.46 -3.63
CA TYR A 16 7.11 15.81 -4.22
C TYR A 16 8.21 15.93 -5.27
N HIS A 17 9.24 15.11 -5.16
CA HIS A 17 10.37 15.08 -6.07
C HIS A 17 10.74 13.62 -6.34
N HIS A 18 11.28 13.37 -7.50
CA HIS A 18 11.81 12.08 -7.91
C HIS A 18 13.29 12.22 -8.24
N SER A 19 14.10 11.26 -7.87
CA SER A 19 15.50 11.21 -8.28
C SER A 19 15.65 10.40 -9.55
N VAL A 20 16.31 11.00 -10.55
CA VAL A 20 16.50 10.41 -11.88
C VAL A 20 17.97 10.15 -12.11
N ALA A 21 18.29 8.98 -12.62
CA ALA A 21 19.61 8.63 -13.16
C ALA A 21 19.45 8.15 -14.60
N VAL A 22 20.31 8.63 -15.50
CA VAL A 22 20.32 8.27 -16.91
C VAL A 22 21.67 7.68 -17.28
N GLY A 23 21.66 6.56 -17.96
CA GLY A 23 22.88 5.85 -18.32
C GLY A 23 22.76 5.05 -19.62
N LEU A 24 23.88 4.44 -19.99
CA LEU A 24 24.02 3.57 -21.15
C LEU A 24 24.04 2.08 -20.75
N PRO A 25 23.81 1.17 -21.69
CA PRO A 25 23.87 -0.27 -21.45
C PRO A 25 25.21 -0.75 -20.90
N ASN A 26 26.31 -0.07 -21.19
CA ASN A 26 27.65 -0.38 -20.69
C ASN A 26 27.90 0.06 -19.23
N GLY A 27 26.88 0.62 -18.56
CA GLY A 27 26.98 1.11 -17.18
C GLY A 27 27.46 2.56 -17.04
N THR A 28 27.78 3.26 -18.15
CA THR A 28 28.17 4.66 -18.10
C THR A 28 27.01 5.53 -17.64
N LEU A 29 27.21 6.27 -16.54
CA LEU A 29 26.26 7.29 -16.08
C LEU A 29 26.41 8.55 -16.94
N LEU A 30 25.34 8.98 -17.56
CA LEU A 30 25.31 10.19 -18.40
C LEU A 30 24.83 11.42 -17.65
N ASP A 31 23.82 11.25 -16.78
CA ASP A 31 23.18 12.36 -16.09
C ASP A 31 22.49 11.89 -14.80
N GLN A 32 22.37 12.81 -13.85
CA GLN A 32 21.65 12.58 -12.61
C GLN A 32 21.05 13.89 -12.09
N PHE A 33 19.73 13.89 -11.85
CA PHE A 33 19.01 15.10 -11.47
C PHE A 33 17.75 14.79 -10.66
N GLU A 34 17.19 15.84 -10.07
CA GLU A 34 15.88 15.78 -9.41
C GLU A 34 14.80 16.29 -10.36
N LEU A 35 13.65 15.65 -10.27
CA LEU A 35 12.44 15.91 -11.04
C LEU A 35 11.32 16.30 -10.09
N ALA A 36 10.78 17.50 -10.17
CA ALA A 36 9.61 17.91 -9.40
C ALA A 36 8.36 17.16 -9.89
N HIS A 37 7.50 16.74 -8.93
CA HIS A 37 6.26 16.02 -9.23
C HIS A 37 5.17 17.00 -9.68
N GLY A 38 5.21 17.42 -10.94
CA GLY A 38 4.26 18.35 -11.56
C GLY A 38 4.57 18.57 -13.04
N GLN A 39 3.67 19.22 -13.76
CA GLN A 39 3.76 19.36 -15.21
C GLN A 39 5.10 19.97 -15.65
N GLU A 40 5.50 21.09 -15.05
CA GLU A 40 6.77 21.75 -15.38
C GLU A 40 8.00 20.83 -15.16
N GLY A 41 7.97 20.05 -14.08
CA GLY A 41 9.02 19.05 -13.83
C GLY A 41 9.02 17.96 -14.89
N PHE A 42 7.85 17.46 -15.29
CA PHE A 42 7.74 16.43 -16.32
C PHE A 42 8.19 16.96 -17.70
N ASP A 43 7.87 18.19 -18.04
CA ASP A 43 8.31 18.80 -19.29
C ASP A 43 9.84 18.92 -19.34
N ARG A 44 10.47 19.40 -18.25
CA ARG A 44 11.93 19.47 -18.11
C ARG A 44 12.59 18.09 -18.15
N PHE A 45 11.95 17.08 -17.58
CA PHE A 45 12.42 15.70 -17.66
C PHE A 45 12.50 15.23 -19.11
N PHE A 46 11.41 15.40 -19.88
CA PHE A 46 11.38 14.96 -21.26
C PHE A 46 12.33 15.75 -22.14
N GLU A 47 12.43 17.07 -21.99
CA GLU A 47 13.43 17.88 -22.71
C GLU A 47 14.87 17.39 -22.47
N ARG A 48 15.13 16.94 -21.24
CA ARG A 48 16.46 16.44 -20.86
C ARG A 48 16.74 15.07 -21.46
N ILE A 49 15.75 14.19 -21.45
CA ILE A 49 15.83 12.86 -22.07
C ILE A 49 15.95 13.00 -23.60
N ASP A 50 15.16 13.86 -24.22
CA ASP A 50 15.20 14.10 -25.66
C ASP A 50 16.59 14.57 -26.09
N ARG A 51 17.23 15.51 -25.38
CA ARG A 51 18.61 15.96 -25.62
C ARG A 51 19.62 14.83 -25.53
N LEU A 52 19.50 13.98 -24.54
CA LEU A 52 20.39 12.83 -24.38
C LEU A 52 20.16 11.79 -25.47
N GLN A 53 18.91 11.55 -25.84
CA GLN A 53 18.56 10.64 -26.94
C GLN A 53 19.07 11.15 -28.29
N GLN A 54 18.96 12.45 -28.55
CA GLN A 54 19.52 13.06 -29.77
C GLN A 54 21.04 12.91 -29.85
N ARG A 55 21.72 13.00 -28.71
CA ARG A 55 23.20 12.90 -28.62
C ARG A 55 23.71 11.48 -28.73
N HIS A 56 23.02 10.53 -28.12
CA HIS A 56 23.50 9.14 -27.93
C HIS A 56 22.76 8.15 -28.82
N GLY A 57 21.59 8.50 -29.32
CA GLY A 57 20.72 7.60 -30.07
C GLY A 57 19.99 6.57 -29.19
N GLY A 58 19.31 5.63 -29.85
CA GLY A 58 18.71 4.47 -29.23
C GLY A 58 17.28 4.66 -28.70
N GLU A 59 16.67 3.55 -28.32
CA GLU A 59 15.36 3.53 -27.63
C GLU A 59 15.51 3.96 -26.19
N VAL A 60 14.45 4.53 -25.61
CA VAL A 60 14.43 4.93 -24.20
C VAL A 60 13.70 3.90 -23.36
N SER A 61 14.41 3.36 -22.36
CA SER A 61 13.85 2.44 -21.36
C SER A 61 13.84 3.11 -20.01
N VAL A 62 12.67 3.22 -19.39
CA VAL A 62 12.46 3.87 -18.10
C VAL A 62 12.06 2.83 -17.06
N ALA A 63 12.83 2.71 -15.99
CA ALA A 63 12.49 1.90 -14.84
C ALA A 63 12.08 2.79 -13.66
N MET A 64 10.98 2.49 -13.01
CA MET A 64 10.54 3.24 -11.84
C MET A 64 10.02 2.32 -10.74
N GLU A 65 10.31 2.71 -9.50
CA GLU A 65 9.73 2.12 -8.32
C GLU A 65 8.30 2.67 -8.12
N GLY A 66 7.38 1.83 -7.65
CA GLY A 66 6.03 2.29 -7.34
C GLY A 66 5.16 2.63 -8.55
N TYR A 67 5.39 1.95 -9.69
CA TYR A 67 4.52 2.03 -10.85
C TYR A 67 3.03 1.98 -10.46
N ASN A 68 2.22 2.84 -11.09
CA ASN A 68 0.78 2.97 -10.82
C ASN A 68 0.42 3.52 -9.42
N GLY A 69 1.39 4.04 -8.70
CA GLY A 69 1.23 4.80 -7.46
C GLY A 69 1.33 6.31 -7.69
N TRP A 70 2.18 6.98 -6.92
CA TRP A 70 2.42 8.43 -7.06
C TRP A 70 3.05 8.82 -8.40
N ALA A 71 3.87 7.95 -8.98
CA ALA A 71 4.47 8.18 -10.31
C ALA A 71 3.47 8.13 -11.48
N ARG A 72 2.20 7.83 -11.25
CA ARG A 72 1.22 7.59 -12.30
C ARG A 72 1.08 8.70 -13.36
N PRO A 73 1.11 10.00 -13.04
CA PRO A 73 1.12 11.03 -14.08
C PRO A 73 2.32 10.89 -15.01
N LEU A 74 3.51 10.64 -14.43
CA LEU A 74 4.74 10.46 -15.18
C LEU A 74 4.75 9.16 -16.00
N ASP A 75 4.30 8.04 -15.40
CA ASP A 75 4.26 6.74 -16.10
C ASP A 75 3.33 6.79 -17.34
N THR A 76 2.24 7.52 -17.23
CA THR A 76 1.32 7.75 -18.34
C THR A 76 1.99 8.54 -19.47
N LEU A 77 2.72 9.60 -19.12
CA LEU A 77 3.45 10.42 -20.11
C LEU A 77 4.61 9.64 -20.75
N VAL A 78 5.36 8.86 -19.98
CA VAL A 78 6.42 7.97 -20.48
C VAL A 78 5.88 6.99 -21.53
N ARG A 79 4.75 6.37 -21.24
CA ARG A 79 4.09 5.45 -22.19
C ARG A 79 3.53 6.17 -23.41
N ALA A 80 2.96 7.36 -23.25
CA ALA A 80 2.44 8.16 -24.36
C ALA A 80 3.53 8.57 -25.35
N ARG A 81 4.79 8.69 -24.89
CA ARG A 81 5.95 8.94 -25.76
C ARG A 81 6.51 7.69 -26.44
N GLY A 82 5.92 6.52 -26.21
CA GLY A 82 6.39 5.24 -26.74
C GLY A 82 7.64 4.69 -26.08
N TYR A 83 8.05 5.23 -24.93
CA TYR A 83 9.18 4.71 -24.16
C TYR A 83 8.82 3.39 -23.52
N ARG A 84 9.78 2.47 -23.44
CA ARG A 84 9.61 1.22 -22.71
C ARG A 84 9.57 1.51 -21.23
N LEU A 85 8.56 1.00 -20.52
CA LEU A 85 8.39 1.22 -19.09
C LEU A 85 8.57 -0.07 -18.33
N PHE A 86 9.37 -0.02 -17.26
CA PHE A 86 9.64 -1.15 -16.37
C PHE A 86 9.24 -0.80 -14.93
N ASN A 87 8.54 -1.69 -14.29
CA ASN A 87 8.30 -1.62 -12.85
C ASN A 87 9.45 -2.30 -12.09
N ILE A 88 10.03 -1.60 -11.15
CA ILE A 88 11.02 -2.16 -10.22
C ILE A 88 10.28 -2.90 -9.11
N ASN A 89 10.63 -4.15 -8.87
CA ASN A 89 10.09 -4.92 -7.74
C ASN A 89 10.77 -4.49 -6.44
N ASN A 90 10.05 -3.75 -5.59
CA ASN A 90 10.57 -3.14 -4.36
C ASN A 90 11.20 -4.15 -3.39
N LEU A 91 10.61 -5.35 -3.26
CA LEU A 91 11.16 -6.39 -2.38
C LEU A 91 12.52 -6.90 -2.90
N LYS A 92 12.61 -7.11 -4.22
CA LYS A 92 13.86 -7.55 -4.84
C LYS A 92 14.91 -6.45 -4.82
N LEU A 93 14.49 -5.19 -5.04
CA LEU A 93 15.38 -4.03 -4.93
C LEU A 93 15.92 -3.89 -3.49
N ALA A 94 15.09 -4.03 -2.47
CA ALA A 94 15.51 -3.96 -1.08
C ALA A 94 16.60 -5.02 -0.79
N ARG A 95 16.37 -6.27 -1.19
CA ARG A 95 17.37 -7.34 -1.05
C ARG A 95 18.65 -7.10 -1.86
N PHE A 96 18.52 -6.50 -3.03
CA PHE A 96 19.69 -6.11 -3.83
C PHE A 96 20.50 -5.00 -3.15
N LYS A 97 19.83 -4.02 -2.54
CA LYS A 97 20.47 -2.94 -1.78
C LYS A 97 21.28 -3.47 -0.58
N GLU A 98 20.89 -4.60 0.01
CA GLU A 98 21.60 -5.23 1.15
C GLU A 98 22.98 -5.80 0.77
N ILE A 99 23.23 -6.07 -0.51
CA ILE A 99 24.54 -6.58 -0.99
C ILE A 99 25.63 -5.51 -0.92
N PHE A 100 25.24 -4.23 -0.93
CA PHE A 100 26.20 -3.12 -0.88
C PHE A 100 26.46 -2.69 0.57
N PRO A 101 27.71 -2.37 0.93
CA PRO A 101 27.99 -1.78 2.22
C PRO A 101 27.15 -0.51 2.40
N ALA A 102 26.66 -0.28 3.62
CA ALA A 102 25.75 0.80 3.98
C ALA A 102 26.42 2.17 3.77
N ALA A 103 26.47 2.61 2.52
CA ALA A 103 26.71 4.02 2.21
C ALA A 103 25.49 4.84 2.66
N ALA A 104 25.69 6.10 3.02
CA ALA A 104 24.61 6.99 3.42
C ALA A 104 23.46 6.88 2.43
N LYS A 105 22.26 6.52 2.94
CA LYS A 105 21.06 6.37 2.15
C LYS A 105 20.66 7.73 1.57
N THR A 106 20.83 7.91 0.26
CA THR A 106 20.36 9.10 -0.45
C THR A 106 19.56 8.64 -1.67
N ASP A 107 18.50 9.36 -2.00
CA ASP A 107 17.63 9.07 -3.15
C ASP A 107 18.42 9.04 -4.47
N ARG A 108 19.50 9.83 -4.55
CA ARG A 108 20.44 9.80 -5.68
C ARG A 108 21.14 8.46 -5.87
N ILE A 109 21.59 7.85 -4.78
CA ILE A 109 22.22 6.53 -4.81
C ILE A 109 21.18 5.48 -5.22
N ASP A 110 19.94 5.63 -4.78
CA ASP A 110 18.88 4.68 -5.08
C ASP A 110 18.47 4.73 -6.56
N ALA A 111 18.36 5.93 -7.17
CA ALA A 111 18.16 6.06 -8.60
C ALA A 111 19.31 5.44 -9.42
N ARG A 112 20.57 5.62 -9.00
CA ARG A 112 21.72 5.00 -9.66
C ARG A 112 21.70 3.47 -9.56
N LYS A 113 21.40 2.93 -8.38
CA LYS A 113 21.24 1.47 -8.19
C LYS A 113 20.14 0.89 -9.11
N GLY A 114 19.11 1.67 -9.40
CA GLY A 114 18.10 1.28 -10.37
C GLY A 114 18.63 1.08 -11.78
N LEU A 115 19.66 1.82 -12.21
CA LEU A 115 20.35 1.56 -13.49
C LEU A 115 21.11 0.23 -13.48
N GLU A 116 21.68 -0.16 -12.36
CA GLU A 116 22.40 -1.44 -12.22
C GLU A 116 21.44 -2.64 -12.34
N LEU A 117 20.13 -2.46 -12.05
CA LEU A 117 19.13 -3.50 -12.24
C LEU A 117 18.92 -3.87 -13.71
N PHE A 118 19.12 -2.94 -14.66
CA PHE A 118 19.12 -3.26 -16.08
C PHE A 118 20.28 -4.20 -16.44
N GLN A 119 21.46 -3.96 -15.88
CA GLN A 119 22.63 -4.83 -16.06
C GLN A 119 22.36 -6.23 -15.51
N LEU A 120 21.83 -6.32 -14.29
CA LEU A 120 21.49 -7.58 -13.67
C LEU A 120 20.46 -8.36 -14.50
N ARG A 121 19.44 -7.68 -15.01
CA ARG A 121 18.41 -8.32 -15.84
C ARG A 121 18.99 -8.94 -17.11
N GLU A 122 19.98 -8.31 -17.72
CA GLU A 122 20.62 -8.79 -18.94
C GLU A 122 21.57 -9.95 -18.71
N HIS A 123 22.43 -9.81 -17.71
CA HIS A 123 23.52 -10.77 -17.48
C HIS A 123 23.09 -11.97 -16.62
N PHE A 124 22.03 -11.82 -15.82
CA PHE A 124 21.59 -12.88 -14.90
C PHE A 124 20.14 -13.28 -15.17
N PRO A 125 19.90 -14.46 -15.80
CA PRO A 125 18.54 -14.93 -16.10
C PRO A 125 17.63 -14.99 -14.87
N MET A 126 18.15 -15.32 -13.70
CA MET A 126 17.40 -15.34 -12.43
C MET A 126 16.99 -13.95 -11.95
N ALA A 127 17.66 -12.89 -12.38
CA ALA A 127 17.36 -11.52 -12.04
C ALA A 127 16.29 -10.87 -12.93
N ARG A 128 15.84 -11.56 -14.00
CA ARG A 128 14.85 -11.01 -14.94
C ARG A 128 13.57 -10.48 -14.27
N GLY A 129 13.15 -11.10 -13.18
CA GLY A 129 11.97 -10.65 -12.43
C GLY A 129 12.17 -9.42 -11.56
N VAL A 130 13.36 -8.80 -11.52
CA VAL A 130 13.62 -7.55 -10.79
C VAL A 130 12.99 -6.36 -11.51
N LEU A 131 13.11 -6.33 -12.84
CA LEU A 131 12.49 -5.35 -13.73
C LEU A 131 11.40 -6.05 -14.55
N GLN A 132 10.16 -5.65 -14.34
CA GLN A 132 9.01 -6.17 -15.07
C GLN A 132 8.58 -5.16 -16.12
N GLU A 133 8.69 -5.50 -17.39
CA GLU A 133 8.22 -4.64 -18.47
C GLU A 133 6.70 -4.50 -18.42
N ILE A 134 6.23 -3.26 -18.45
CA ILE A 134 4.82 -2.93 -18.40
C ILE A 134 4.25 -2.99 -19.81
N GLN A 135 3.49 -4.02 -20.08
CA GLN A 135 2.76 -4.14 -21.33
C GLN A 135 1.52 -3.25 -21.36
N ALA A 136 1.17 -2.77 -22.54
CA ALA A 136 -0.10 -2.10 -22.74
C ALA A 136 -1.25 -3.10 -22.49
N VAL A 137 -2.17 -2.73 -21.62
CA VAL A 137 -3.35 -3.53 -21.33
C VAL A 137 -4.61 -2.69 -21.58
N PRO A 138 -5.76 -3.31 -21.91
CA PRO A 138 -7.03 -2.61 -22.00
C PRO A 138 -7.33 -1.80 -20.75
N LEU A 139 -7.94 -0.62 -20.93
CA LEU A 139 -8.28 0.30 -19.84
C LEU A 139 -9.18 -0.36 -18.78
N GLU A 140 -10.07 -1.24 -19.22
CA GLU A 140 -10.98 -2.02 -18.36
C GLU A 140 -10.20 -2.89 -17.38
N ASN A 141 -9.12 -3.51 -17.81
CA ASN A 141 -8.25 -4.33 -16.96
C ASN A 141 -7.50 -3.46 -15.92
N GLU A 142 -7.06 -2.27 -16.29
CA GLU A 142 -6.46 -1.33 -15.35
C GLU A 142 -7.47 -0.87 -14.29
N LYS A 143 -8.69 -0.54 -14.71
CA LYS A 143 -9.79 -0.20 -13.79
C LYS A 143 -10.10 -1.34 -12.83
N LEU A 144 -10.28 -2.56 -13.37
CA LEU A 144 -10.58 -3.74 -12.56
C LEU A 144 -9.47 -4.03 -11.54
N LYS A 145 -8.22 -3.96 -11.95
CA LYS A 145 -7.06 -4.12 -11.05
C LYS A 145 -7.11 -3.12 -9.90
N ARG A 146 -7.40 -1.85 -10.18
CA ARG A 146 -7.51 -0.81 -9.13
C ARG A 146 -8.65 -1.07 -8.15
N LEU A 147 -9.83 -1.39 -8.66
CA LEU A 147 -10.98 -1.69 -7.83
C LEU A 147 -10.72 -2.90 -6.94
N THR A 148 -10.08 -3.94 -7.49
CA THR A 148 -9.70 -5.15 -6.74
C THR A 148 -8.70 -4.83 -5.63
N HIS A 149 -7.67 -4.02 -5.91
CA HIS A 149 -6.70 -3.59 -4.91
C HIS A 149 -7.37 -2.74 -3.81
N ARG A 150 -8.25 -1.80 -4.20
CA ARG A 150 -8.99 -0.98 -3.23
C ARG A 150 -9.88 -1.84 -2.34
N ARG A 151 -10.63 -2.77 -2.95
CA ARG A 151 -11.46 -3.72 -2.19
C ARG A 151 -10.61 -4.52 -1.19
N ARG A 152 -9.46 -5.06 -1.63
CA ARG A 152 -8.58 -5.82 -0.74
C ARG A 152 -8.08 -4.96 0.43
N ALA A 153 -7.62 -3.75 0.17
CA ALA A 153 -7.17 -2.83 1.22
C ALA A 153 -8.26 -2.58 2.27
N LEU A 154 -9.52 -2.35 1.84
CA LEU A 154 -10.65 -2.16 2.75
C LEU A 154 -10.98 -3.43 3.56
N VAL A 155 -10.89 -4.62 2.94
CA VAL A 155 -11.09 -5.89 3.64
C VAL A 155 -10.00 -6.13 4.68
N ASP A 156 -8.75 -5.86 4.34
CA ASP A 156 -7.61 -6.01 5.26
C ASP A 156 -7.70 -5.01 6.42
N GLU A 157 -8.14 -3.78 6.16
CA GLU A 157 -8.38 -2.77 7.19
C GLU A 157 -9.52 -3.19 8.13
N ARG A 158 -10.67 -3.63 7.59
CA ARG A 158 -11.76 -4.18 8.38
C ARG A 158 -11.29 -5.32 9.29
N SER A 159 -10.51 -6.24 8.75
CA SER A 159 -9.98 -7.38 9.52
C SER A 159 -9.06 -6.95 10.64
N ARG A 160 -8.21 -5.94 10.41
CA ARG A 160 -7.33 -5.38 11.46
C ARG A 160 -8.12 -4.68 12.56
N VAL A 161 -9.12 -3.87 12.18
CA VAL A 161 -10.00 -3.21 13.16
C VAL A 161 -10.77 -4.25 13.97
N ALA A 162 -11.37 -5.25 13.30
CA ALA A 162 -12.09 -6.31 13.99
C ALA A 162 -11.22 -7.10 14.97
N ALA A 163 -9.96 -7.40 14.59
CA ALA A 163 -9.03 -8.10 15.48
C ALA A 163 -8.65 -7.27 16.72
N ARG A 164 -8.42 -5.95 16.55
CA ARG A 164 -8.17 -5.06 17.70
C ARG A 164 -9.38 -4.98 18.61
N PHE A 165 -10.54 -4.70 18.04
CA PHE A 165 -11.81 -4.67 18.75
C PHE A 165 -12.05 -5.96 19.59
N GLN A 166 -11.82 -7.14 19.00
CA GLN A 166 -11.98 -8.41 19.69
C GLN A 166 -10.98 -8.56 20.84
N ALA A 167 -9.72 -8.16 20.61
CA ALA A 167 -8.69 -8.23 21.65
C ALA A 167 -9.01 -7.30 22.83
N ASP A 168 -9.40 -6.05 22.55
CA ASP A 168 -9.75 -5.07 23.58
C ASP A 168 -10.97 -5.52 24.37
N LEU A 169 -12.02 -5.98 23.67
CA LEU A 169 -13.25 -6.45 24.32
C LEU A 169 -12.98 -7.69 25.18
N GLN A 170 -12.16 -8.62 24.72
CA GLN A 170 -11.81 -9.82 25.46
C GLN A 170 -10.97 -9.50 26.71
N ALA A 171 -10.11 -8.49 26.64
CA ALA A 171 -9.31 -8.02 27.77
C ALA A 171 -10.18 -7.36 28.85
N VAL A 172 -11.17 -6.56 28.44
CA VAL A 172 -11.97 -5.74 29.35
C VAL A 172 -13.20 -6.47 29.87
N CYS A 173 -13.86 -7.27 29.03
CA CYS A 173 -15.10 -7.96 29.38
C CYS A 173 -15.11 -9.39 28.82
N PRO A 174 -14.33 -10.30 29.46
CA PRO A 174 -14.25 -11.69 29.00
C PRO A 174 -15.63 -12.35 28.99
N GLY A 175 -15.87 -13.11 27.90
CA GLY A 175 -17.14 -13.80 27.72
C GLY A 175 -18.22 -12.98 26.99
N LEU A 176 -18.11 -11.65 26.90
CA LEU A 176 -19.08 -10.84 26.14
C LEU A 176 -18.99 -11.14 24.64
N LEU A 177 -17.81 -11.33 24.09
CA LEU A 177 -17.63 -11.72 22.70
C LEU A 177 -18.23 -13.09 22.35
N ALA A 178 -18.32 -13.99 23.32
CA ALA A 178 -18.86 -15.34 23.13
C ALA A 178 -20.38 -15.38 22.87
N ILE A 179 -21.11 -14.27 23.16
CA ILE A 179 -22.56 -14.21 22.88
C ILE A 179 -22.89 -14.02 21.39
N THR A 180 -21.90 -13.67 20.57
CA THR A 180 -22.04 -13.48 19.13
C THR A 180 -21.14 -14.44 18.37
N LYS A 181 -21.54 -14.84 17.15
CA LYS A 181 -20.70 -15.64 16.26
C LYS A 181 -19.68 -14.77 15.51
N GLU A 182 -20.05 -13.54 15.21
CA GLU A 182 -19.28 -12.57 14.46
C GLU A 182 -19.31 -11.23 15.19
N SER A 183 -18.15 -10.65 15.42
CA SER A 183 -18.00 -9.41 16.19
C SER A 183 -18.57 -8.18 15.50
N ASP A 184 -18.76 -8.22 14.18
CA ASP A 184 -19.33 -7.16 13.36
C ASP A 184 -20.85 -7.29 13.13
N ASN A 185 -21.52 -8.19 13.85
CA ASN A 185 -22.97 -8.27 13.86
C ASN A 185 -23.59 -6.95 14.35
N LEU A 186 -24.48 -6.37 13.55
CA LEU A 186 -25.07 -5.06 13.83
C LEU A 186 -25.81 -5.00 15.17
N TRP A 187 -26.53 -6.07 15.55
CA TRP A 187 -27.20 -6.11 16.83
C TRP A 187 -26.21 -6.06 18.01
N PHE A 188 -25.03 -6.69 17.85
CA PHE A 188 -23.99 -6.71 18.86
C PHE A 188 -23.32 -5.35 19.00
N LEU A 189 -23.02 -4.70 17.88
CA LEU A 189 -22.50 -3.33 17.86
C LEU A 189 -23.50 -2.35 18.50
N ASN A 190 -24.81 -2.49 18.18
CA ASN A 190 -25.86 -1.68 18.80
C ASN A 190 -25.95 -1.94 20.32
N LEU A 191 -25.73 -3.18 20.79
CA LEU A 191 -25.67 -3.50 22.20
C LEU A 191 -24.50 -2.76 22.88
N LEU A 192 -23.31 -2.78 22.30
CA LEU A 192 -22.13 -2.13 22.84
C LEU A 192 -22.26 -0.60 22.86
N SER A 193 -22.87 -0.03 21.80
CA SER A 193 -23.12 1.40 21.68
C SER A 193 -24.29 1.90 22.55
N TYR A 194 -25.00 1.01 23.24
CA TYR A 194 -26.15 1.39 24.09
C TYR A 194 -25.73 2.19 25.32
N GLY A 195 -24.52 2.02 25.82
CA GLY A 195 -24.02 2.73 26.98
C GLY A 195 -22.51 2.84 27.01
N ASP A 196 -22.03 3.88 27.65
CA ASP A 196 -20.60 4.21 27.72
C ASP A 196 -19.83 3.30 28.72
N ASP A 197 -20.53 2.46 29.45
CA ASP A 197 -19.97 1.66 30.54
C ASP A 197 -20.42 0.20 30.44
N LEU A 198 -19.47 -0.70 30.18
CA LEU A 198 -19.72 -2.14 30.07
C LEU A 198 -20.18 -2.77 31.43
N HIS A 199 -19.82 -2.18 32.55
CA HIS A 199 -20.37 -2.60 33.85
C HIS A 199 -21.88 -2.34 33.95
N LYS A 200 -22.34 -1.21 33.41
CA LYS A 200 -23.77 -0.90 33.34
C LYS A 200 -24.48 -1.85 32.38
N LEU A 201 -23.82 -2.19 31.26
CA LEU A 201 -24.37 -3.13 30.26
C LEU A 201 -24.68 -4.50 30.91
N ALA A 202 -23.80 -4.96 31.80
CA ALA A 202 -24.01 -6.21 32.54
C ALA A 202 -25.23 -6.17 33.51
N ARG A 203 -25.79 -4.99 33.78
CA ARG A 203 -26.93 -4.78 34.71
C ARG A 203 -28.19 -4.23 34.04
N VAL A 204 -28.17 -4.01 32.73
CA VAL A 204 -29.33 -3.47 32.00
C VAL A 204 -30.52 -4.45 32.08
N HIS A 205 -31.69 -3.91 32.40
CA HIS A 205 -32.89 -4.73 32.53
C HIS A 205 -33.34 -5.30 31.17
N GLU A 206 -33.84 -6.53 31.15
CA GLU A 206 -34.27 -7.24 29.93
C GLU A 206 -35.21 -6.41 29.05
N LYS A 207 -36.20 -5.71 29.62
CA LYS A 207 -37.12 -4.84 28.87
C LYS A 207 -36.40 -3.72 28.09
N THR A 208 -35.28 -3.27 28.61
CA THR A 208 -34.46 -2.24 27.95
C THR A 208 -33.59 -2.87 26.85
N ILE A 209 -32.98 -4.02 27.11
CA ILE A 209 -32.23 -4.81 26.12
C ILE A 209 -33.10 -5.09 24.88
N LEU A 210 -34.35 -5.49 25.08
CA LEU A 210 -35.27 -5.79 23.97
C LEU A 210 -35.69 -4.57 23.14
N LYS A 211 -35.41 -3.33 23.61
CA LYS A 211 -35.64 -2.09 22.84
C LYS A 211 -34.46 -1.71 21.98
N ILE A 212 -33.30 -2.33 22.19
CA ILE A 212 -32.10 -2.05 21.39
C ILE A 212 -32.33 -2.57 19.96
N LEU A 213 -31.96 -1.76 18.97
CA LEU A 213 -32.16 -2.07 17.57
C LEU A 213 -31.48 -3.39 17.18
N GLY A 214 -32.24 -4.30 16.59
CA GLY A 214 -31.76 -5.61 16.14
C GLY A 214 -31.76 -6.69 17.23
N ILE A 215 -32.10 -6.37 18.48
CA ILE A 215 -32.18 -7.33 19.57
C ILE A 215 -33.62 -7.81 19.76
N GLY A 216 -33.91 -8.98 19.25
CA GLY A 216 -35.17 -9.69 19.51
C GLY A 216 -35.06 -10.63 20.73
N ARG A 217 -36.14 -11.35 21.04
CA ARG A 217 -36.23 -12.28 22.18
C ARG A 217 -35.06 -13.28 22.24
N LYS A 218 -34.64 -13.81 21.08
CA LYS A 218 -33.52 -14.78 20.97
C LYS A 218 -32.21 -14.20 21.49
N PHE A 219 -31.82 -13.01 21.01
CA PHE A 219 -30.57 -12.36 21.45
C PHE A 219 -30.70 -11.80 22.85
N GLY A 220 -31.87 -11.28 23.24
CA GLY A 220 -32.16 -10.86 24.61
C GLY A 220 -31.90 -11.97 25.63
N ALA A 221 -32.39 -13.19 25.36
CA ALA A 221 -32.15 -14.34 26.23
C ALA A 221 -30.65 -14.70 26.36
N ILE A 222 -29.89 -14.62 25.27
CA ILE A 222 -28.43 -14.86 25.27
C ILE A 222 -27.71 -13.80 26.11
N ILE A 223 -28.09 -12.52 25.96
CA ILE A 223 -27.52 -11.41 26.72
C ILE A 223 -27.86 -11.58 28.22
N CYS A 224 -29.09 -11.87 28.59
CA CYS A 224 -29.48 -12.10 29.97
C CYS A 224 -28.78 -13.30 30.58
N ALA A 225 -28.49 -14.35 29.79
CA ALA A 225 -27.69 -15.48 30.28
C ALA A 225 -26.21 -15.06 30.52
N TRP A 226 -25.63 -14.26 29.66
CA TRP A 226 -24.30 -13.71 29.88
C TRP A 226 -24.25 -12.81 31.12
N GLN A 227 -25.21 -11.93 31.34
CA GLN A 227 -25.28 -11.01 32.48
C GLN A 227 -25.15 -11.73 33.85
N LYS A 228 -25.62 -12.98 33.96
CA LYS A 228 -25.56 -13.76 35.21
C LYS A 228 -24.14 -14.08 35.63
N ASN A 229 -23.21 -14.17 34.69
CA ASN A 229 -21.81 -14.52 34.92
C ASN A 229 -20.85 -13.47 34.32
N ALA A 230 -21.34 -12.24 34.09
CA ALA A 230 -20.55 -11.18 33.48
C ALA A 230 -19.38 -10.80 34.40
N SER A 231 -18.20 -10.76 33.82
CA SER A 231 -16.98 -10.26 34.46
C SER A 231 -16.45 -9.11 33.63
N ALA A 232 -16.03 -8.04 34.27
CA ALA A 232 -15.45 -6.88 33.60
C ALA A 232 -14.29 -6.33 34.43
N SER A 233 -13.26 -5.81 33.75
CA SER A 233 -12.15 -5.13 34.40
C SER A 233 -12.60 -3.76 34.93
N HIS A 234 -11.81 -3.15 35.82
CA HIS A 234 -12.14 -1.84 36.42
C HIS A 234 -12.20 -0.72 35.39
N ASP A 235 -11.52 -0.84 34.23
CA ASP A 235 -11.47 0.11 33.15
C ASP A 235 -12.59 -0.06 32.11
N ALA A 236 -13.49 -1.05 32.32
CA ALA A 236 -14.67 -1.27 31.46
C ALA A 236 -15.61 -0.04 31.39
N GLU A 237 -15.53 0.85 32.36
CA GLU A 237 -16.31 2.09 32.41
C GLU A 237 -15.97 3.05 31.23
N TRP A 238 -14.68 3.16 30.87
CA TRP A 238 -14.23 4.12 29.87
C TRP A 238 -13.70 3.50 28.58
N VAL A 239 -13.40 2.21 28.57
CA VAL A 239 -12.90 1.52 27.37
C VAL A 239 -14.02 1.28 26.36
N GLY A 240 -15.26 1.07 26.79
CA GLY A 240 -16.40 0.85 25.92
C GLY A 240 -16.52 1.88 24.78
N PRO A 241 -16.52 3.21 25.06
CA PRO A 241 -16.58 4.27 24.04
C PRO A 241 -15.39 4.31 23.08
N ILE A 242 -14.24 3.72 23.46
CA ILE A 242 -13.04 3.70 22.61
C ILE A 242 -13.07 2.51 21.66
N ILE A 243 -13.73 1.42 22.06
CA ILE A 243 -13.79 0.17 21.28
C ILE A 243 -14.83 0.28 20.14
N VAL A 244 -15.90 1.00 20.32
CA VAL A 244 -17.05 1.14 19.41
C VAL A 244 -16.95 2.43 18.62
#